data_78bce8388bfceaf26b19404ecbc60e5c
#
_entry.id   78bce8388bfceaf26b19404ecbc60e5c
#
_cell.length_a   1.000
_cell.length_b   1.000
_cell.length_c   1.000
_cell.angle_alpha   90.00
_cell.angle_beta   90.00
_cell.angle_gamma   90.00
#
_symmetry.space_group_name_H-M   'P 1'
#
loop_
_entity.id
_entity.type
_entity.pdbx_description
1 polymer ?
#
loop_
_entity_poly.entity_id
_entity_poly.type
_entity_poly.pdbx_seq_one_letter_code
_entity_poly.pdbx_strand_id
1 'polypeptide(L)'
;MALVLIVDDSPTDVHVMQKALEEHGFRTAAAANGGEGLRLARELHPDLILMDIVMPGVNGFQATRELANDPATRTIPVIMVTSKAQESDRVWGLRQGAVDYLVKPVVTEQLVLKAQAALSP
;
A
#
# COMPACT_ATOMS: atom_id res chain seq x y z
N MET A 1 7.16 13.92 -9.65
CA MET A 1 6.19 12.84 -9.78
C MET A 1 6.24 11.95 -8.57
N ALA A 2 5.10 11.63 -8.00
CA ALA A 2 5.02 10.80 -6.81
C ALA A 2 5.38 9.34 -7.15
N LEU A 3 6.08 8.70 -6.22
CA LEU A 3 6.43 7.28 -6.28
C LEU A 3 5.52 6.50 -5.35
N VAL A 4 4.83 5.49 -5.88
CA VAL A 4 3.98 4.58 -5.13
C VAL A 4 4.63 3.21 -5.07
N LEU A 5 4.86 2.71 -3.86
CA LEU A 5 5.34 1.35 -3.64
C LEU A 5 4.14 0.42 -3.44
N ILE A 6 4.06 -0.62 -4.26
CA ILE A 6 2.98 -1.61 -4.18
C ILE A 6 3.54 -2.89 -3.55
N VAL A 7 3.01 -3.27 -2.40
CA VAL A 7 3.44 -4.48 -1.68
C VAL A 7 2.32 -5.50 -1.77
N ASP A 8 2.49 -6.49 -2.64
CA ASP A 8 1.48 -7.49 -2.96
C ASP A 8 2.16 -8.69 -3.62
N ASP A 9 1.81 -9.90 -3.23
CA ASP A 9 2.39 -11.12 -3.78
C ASP A 9 1.70 -11.61 -5.07
N SER A 10 0.63 -10.93 -5.50
CA SER A 10 -0.09 -11.26 -6.74
C SER A 10 0.46 -10.43 -7.90
N PRO A 11 1.19 -11.04 -8.86
CA PRO A 11 1.69 -10.30 -10.02
C PRO A 11 0.59 -9.65 -10.85
N THR A 12 -0.56 -10.30 -10.94
CA THR A 12 -1.72 -9.79 -11.68
C THR A 12 -2.26 -8.51 -11.03
N ASP A 13 -2.45 -8.52 -9.71
CA ASP A 13 -2.95 -7.36 -8.98
C ASP A 13 -1.95 -6.20 -9.03
N VAL A 14 -0.66 -6.51 -8.88
CA VAL A 14 0.41 -5.50 -9.03
C VAL A 14 0.34 -4.84 -10.39
N HIS A 15 0.22 -5.65 -11.46
CA HIS A 15 0.17 -5.12 -12.82
C HIS A 15 -1.02 -4.18 -13.03
N VAL A 16 -2.19 -4.56 -12.55
CA VAL A 16 -3.42 -3.74 -12.65
C VAL A 16 -3.23 -2.40 -11.96
N MET A 17 -2.69 -2.43 -10.74
CA MET A 17 -2.47 -1.20 -9.97
C MET A 17 -1.39 -0.32 -10.57
N GLN A 18 -0.28 -0.90 -11.02
CA GLN A 18 0.79 -0.16 -11.68
C GLN A 18 0.29 0.55 -12.93
N LYS A 19 -0.46 -0.17 -13.77
CA LYS A 19 -1.00 0.39 -15.01
C LYS A 19 -1.91 1.59 -14.72
N ALA A 20 -2.83 1.42 -13.78
CA ALA A 20 -3.78 2.49 -13.41
C ALA A 20 -3.05 3.75 -12.90
N LEU A 21 -2.06 3.55 -12.03
CA LEU A 21 -1.32 4.66 -11.43
C LEU A 21 -0.40 5.33 -12.47
N GLU A 22 0.29 4.55 -13.28
CA GLU A 22 1.21 5.10 -14.28
C GLU A 22 0.47 5.89 -15.35
N GLU A 23 -0.73 5.47 -15.73
CA GLU A 23 -1.59 6.23 -16.65
C GLU A 23 -1.97 7.61 -16.10
N HIS A 24 -1.88 7.80 -14.78
CA HIS A 24 -2.18 9.07 -14.12
C HIS A 24 -0.93 9.82 -13.65
N GLY A 25 0.23 9.45 -14.19
CA GLY A 25 1.47 10.19 -13.95
C GLY A 25 2.27 9.76 -12.71
N PHE A 26 1.84 8.71 -12.00
CA PHE A 26 2.61 8.17 -10.88
C PHE A 26 3.75 7.29 -11.39
N ARG A 27 4.86 7.28 -10.64
CA ARG A 27 5.88 6.24 -10.78
C ARG A 27 5.54 5.13 -9.80
N THR A 28 5.87 3.89 -10.14
CA THR A 28 5.60 2.75 -9.26
C THR A 28 6.84 1.88 -9.05
N ALA A 29 6.89 1.25 -7.89
CA ALA A 29 7.79 0.15 -7.58
C ALA A 29 6.97 -0.95 -6.92
N ALA A 30 7.45 -2.18 -6.95
CA ALA A 30 6.70 -3.30 -6.40
C ALA A 30 7.59 -4.19 -5.52
N ALA A 31 6.97 -4.72 -4.47
CA ALA A 31 7.56 -5.73 -3.60
C ALA A 31 6.58 -6.90 -3.50
N ALA A 32 7.09 -8.12 -3.50
CA ALA A 32 6.27 -9.34 -3.52
C ALA A 32 5.93 -9.88 -2.13
N ASN A 33 6.46 -9.28 -1.08
CA ASN A 33 6.19 -9.68 0.31
C ASN A 33 6.46 -8.52 1.26
N GLY A 34 6.04 -8.72 2.52
CA GLY A 34 6.16 -7.66 3.54
C GLY A 34 7.60 -7.28 3.86
N GLY A 35 8.49 -8.26 3.95
CA GLY A 35 9.91 -8.00 4.24
C GLY A 35 10.59 -7.16 3.17
N GLU A 36 10.36 -7.51 1.91
CA GLU A 36 10.85 -6.72 0.78
C GLU A 36 10.23 -5.33 0.76
N GLY A 37 8.93 -5.23 1.07
CA GLY A 37 8.22 -3.97 1.17
C GLY A 37 8.84 -3.03 2.21
N LEU A 38 9.16 -3.57 3.39
CA LEU A 38 9.82 -2.79 4.45
C LEU A 38 11.20 -2.30 4.00
N ARG A 39 11.97 -3.17 3.35
CA ARG A 39 13.30 -2.81 2.85
C ARG A 39 13.22 -1.71 1.79
N LEU A 40 12.33 -1.87 0.81
CA LEU A 40 12.17 -0.89 -0.27
C LEU A 40 11.61 0.44 0.24
N ALA A 41 10.74 0.42 1.23
CA ALA A 41 10.23 1.64 1.84
C ALA A 41 11.36 2.48 2.44
N ARG A 42 12.31 1.81 3.12
CA ARG A 42 13.47 2.50 3.70
C ARG A 42 14.45 2.98 2.64
N GLU A 43 14.65 2.22 1.57
CA GLU A 43 15.59 2.58 0.50
C GLU A 43 15.05 3.65 -0.43
N LEU A 44 13.80 3.53 -0.84
CA LEU A 44 13.21 4.37 -1.89
C LEU A 44 12.49 5.60 -1.35
N HIS A 45 12.08 5.58 -0.09
CA HIS A 45 11.25 6.63 0.52
C HIS A 45 10.06 7.01 -0.38
N PRO A 46 9.18 6.03 -0.72
CA PRO A 46 8.04 6.33 -1.58
C PRO A 46 7.12 7.35 -0.94
N ASP A 47 6.32 8.01 -1.76
CA ASP A 47 5.34 9.00 -1.30
C ASP A 47 4.07 8.34 -0.77
N LEU A 48 3.81 7.10 -1.17
CA LEU A 48 2.63 6.32 -0.79
C LEU A 48 2.96 4.84 -0.86
N ILE A 49 2.41 4.05 0.03
CA ILE A 49 2.51 2.59 0.00
C ILE A 49 1.11 1.99 -0.12
N LEU A 50 0.91 1.10 -1.09
CA LEU A 50 -0.27 0.25 -1.20
C LEU A 50 0.12 -1.13 -0.64
N MET A 51 -0.60 -1.60 0.39
CA MET A 51 -0.21 -2.78 1.16
C MET A 51 -1.31 -3.82 1.15
N ASP A 52 -1.05 -5.01 0.63
CA ASP A 52 -1.93 -6.15 0.82
C ASP A 52 -1.71 -6.76 2.21
N ILE A 53 -2.71 -7.45 2.74
CA ILE A 53 -2.65 -8.07 4.05
C ILE A 53 -2.16 -9.50 3.96
N VAL A 54 -2.73 -10.30 3.06
CA VAL A 54 -2.44 -11.75 2.96
C VAL A 54 -1.24 -11.97 2.07
N MET A 55 -0.08 -12.16 2.69
CA MET A 55 1.19 -12.40 2.00
C MET A 55 2.00 -13.44 2.79
N PRO A 56 2.90 -14.18 2.13
CA PRO A 56 3.80 -15.09 2.86
C PRO A 56 4.72 -14.31 3.80
N GLY A 57 5.01 -14.88 4.96
CA GLY A 57 5.87 -14.25 5.96
C GLY A 57 5.17 -13.14 6.72
N VAL A 58 5.74 -11.95 6.73
CA VAL A 58 5.16 -10.78 7.40
C VAL A 58 3.89 -10.36 6.70
N ASN A 59 2.74 -10.39 7.39
CA ASN A 59 1.48 -9.94 6.81
C ASN A 59 1.39 -8.40 6.76
N GLY A 60 0.41 -7.90 6.00
CA GLY A 60 0.28 -6.46 5.78
C GLY A 60 -0.04 -5.65 7.02
N PHE A 61 -0.77 -6.21 7.99
CA PHE A 61 -1.01 -5.53 9.27
C PHE A 61 0.30 -5.29 10.02
N GLN A 62 1.11 -6.33 10.12
CA GLN A 62 2.40 -6.26 10.81
C GLN A 62 3.36 -5.32 10.10
N ALA A 63 3.44 -5.42 8.77
CA ALA A 63 4.28 -4.53 7.96
C ALA A 63 3.88 -3.06 8.14
N THR A 64 2.58 -2.76 8.12
CA THR A 64 2.07 -1.41 8.32
C THR A 64 2.44 -0.87 9.70
N ARG A 65 2.32 -1.70 10.74
CA ARG A 65 2.71 -1.32 12.09
C ARG A 65 4.22 -1.02 12.19
N GLU A 66 5.05 -1.84 11.57
CA GLU A 66 6.50 -1.61 11.57
C GLU A 66 6.85 -0.31 10.83
N LEU A 67 6.18 -0.02 9.70
CA LEU A 67 6.37 1.25 9.00
C LEU A 67 5.98 2.44 9.86
N ALA A 68 4.87 2.35 10.59
CA ALA A 68 4.38 3.42 11.46
C ALA A 68 5.30 3.68 12.66
N ASN A 69 6.02 2.66 13.11
CA ASN A 69 6.91 2.73 14.27
C ASN A 69 8.37 3.06 13.92
N ASP A 70 8.72 3.06 12.64
CA ASP A 70 10.07 3.36 12.18
C ASP A 70 10.18 4.84 11.84
N PRO A 71 11.08 5.61 12.50
CA PRO A 71 11.26 7.03 12.17
C PRO A 71 11.57 7.31 10.71
N ALA A 72 12.19 6.35 9.99
CA ALA A 72 12.53 6.52 8.57
C ALA A 72 11.30 6.43 7.66
N THR A 73 10.21 5.79 8.09
CA THR A 73 9.05 5.50 7.23
C THR A 73 7.71 5.98 7.80
N ARG A 74 7.65 6.41 9.05
CA ARG A 74 6.38 6.71 9.73
C ARG A 74 5.54 7.81 9.09
N THR A 75 6.14 8.66 8.27
CA THR A 75 5.44 9.75 7.59
C THR A 75 4.86 9.32 6.24
N ILE A 76 5.21 8.12 5.76
CA ILE A 76 4.70 7.62 4.48
C ILE A 76 3.29 7.07 4.69
N PRO A 77 2.28 7.63 3.99
CA PRO A 77 0.92 7.10 4.11
C PRO A 77 0.82 5.69 3.52
N VAL A 78 0.03 4.84 4.18
CA VAL A 78 -0.22 3.46 3.76
C VAL A 78 -1.71 3.30 3.52
N ILE A 79 -2.09 2.80 2.34
CA ILE A 79 -3.46 2.37 2.01
C ILE A 79 -3.44 0.85 1.94
N MET A 80 -4.33 0.20 2.70
CA MET A 80 -4.51 -1.25 2.59
C MET A 80 -5.32 -1.56 1.34
N VAL A 81 -4.84 -2.52 0.53
CA VAL A 81 -5.55 -2.98 -0.68
C VAL A 81 -5.58 -4.49 -0.64
N THR A 82 -6.72 -5.08 -0.29
CA THR A 82 -6.78 -6.48 0.08
C THR A 82 -8.15 -7.10 -0.21
N SER A 83 -8.21 -8.43 -0.30
CA SER A 83 -9.47 -9.18 -0.40
C SER A 83 -10.18 -9.34 0.95
N LYS A 84 -9.56 -8.98 2.07
CA LYS A 84 -10.19 -9.03 3.39
C LYS A 84 -11.21 -7.90 3.53
N ALA A 85 -12.50 -8.27 3.52
CA ALA A 85 -13.59 -7.31 3.38
C ALA A 85 -14.39 -7.07 4.67
N GLN A 86 -14.04 -7.71 5.78
CA GLN A 86 -14.77 -7.54 7.03
C GLN A 86 -14.47 -6.19 7.67
N GLU A 87 -15.47 -5.60 8.32
CA GLU A 87 -15.29 -4.32 9.01
C GLU A 87 -14.20 -4.39 10.08
N SER A 88 -14.08 -5.54 10.77
CA SER A 88 -13.03 -5.75 11.76
C SER A 88 -11.62 -5.68 11.12
N ASP A 89 -11.46 -6.15 9.89
CA ASP A 89 -10.18 -6.05 9.17
C ASP A 89 -9.84 -4.59 8.87
N ARG A 90 -10.82 -3.83 8.43
CA ARG A 90 -10.66 -2.41 8.13
C ARG A 90 -10.27 -1.62 9.39
N VAL A 91 -11.00 -1.82 10.47
CA VAL A 91 -10.70 -1.15 11.75
C VAL A 91 -9.30 -1.51 12.23
N TRP A 92 -8.93 -2.79 12.13
CA TRP A 92 -7.60 -3.25 12.56
C TRP A 92 -6.48 -2.63 11.72
N GLY A 93 -6.68 -2.56 10.38
CA GLY A 93 -5.72 -1.93 9.47
C GLY A 93 -5.48 -0.47 9.79
N LEU A 94 -6.55 0.29 10.04
CA LEU A 94 -6.44 1.69 10.41
C LEU A 94 -5.72 1.85 11.76
N ARG A 95 -5.96 0.96 12.71
CA ARG A 95 -5.26 0.96 14.01
C ARG A 95 -3.77 0.67 13.87
N GLN A 96 -3.36 -0.09 12.87
CA GLN A 96 -1.93 -0.34 12.61
C GLN A 96 -1.24 0.88 11.98
N GLY A 97 -1.99 1.85 11.52
CA GLY A 97 -1.46 3.08 10.98
C GLY A 97 -1.83 3.38 9.53
N ALA A 98 -2.62 2.51 8.88
CA ALA A 98 -3.10 2.78 7.53
C ALA A 98 -4.02 4.01 7.54
N VAL A 99 -3.96 4.79 6.45
CA VAL A 99 -4.79 6.00 6.32
C VAL A 99 -6.09 5.71 5.59
N ASP A 100 -6.17 4.59 4.85
CA ASP A 100 -7.37 4.20 4.11
C ASP A 100 -7.34 2.70 3.81
N TYR A 101 -8.44 2.19 3.24
CA TYR A 101 -8.63 0.78 3.01
C TYR A 101 -9.46 0.55 1.75
N LEU A 102 -8.98 -0.30 0.85
CA LEU A 102 -9.67 -0.70 -0.37
C LEU A 102 -9.81 -2.22 -0.42
N VAL A 103 -10.98 -2.70 -0.84
CA VAL A 103 -11.25 -4.13 -0.99
C VAL A 103 -11.14 -4.53 -2.45
N LYS A 104 -10.40 -5.63 -2.71
CA LYS A 104 -10.32 -6.23 -4.05
C LYS A 104 -11.64 -6.90 -4.44
N PRO A 105 -11.99 -6.92 -5.71
CA PRO A 105 -11.23 -6.42 -6.86
C PRO A 105 -11.19 -4.89 -6.88
N VAL A 106 -10.02 -4.35 -7.23
CA VAL A 106 -9.80 -2.90 -7.21
C VAL A 106 -10.56 -2.22 -8.34
N VAL A 107 -11.35 -1.21 -8.00
CA VAL A 107 -11.89 -0.28 -8.98
C VAL A 107 -10.80 0.77 -9.22
N THR A 108 -10.20 0.78 -10.40
CA THR A 108 -9.00 1.58 -10.69
C THR A 108 -9.21 3.08 -10.48
N GLU A 109 -10.40 3.59 -10.78
CA GLU A 109 -10.76 4.98 -10.55
C GLU A 109 -10.74 5.35 -9.07
N GLN A 110 -11.25 4.46 -8.20
CA GLN A 110 -11.22 4.65 -6.75
C GLN A 110 -9.78 4.61 -6.21
N LEU A 111 -8.96 3.69 -6.74
CA LEU A 111 -7.56 3.60 -6.35
C LEU A 111 -6.83 4.91 -6.63
N VAL A 112 -7.00 5.45 -7.83
CA VAL A 112 -6.35 6.70 -8.24
C VAL A 112 -6.83 7.87 -7.36
N LEU A 113 -8.14 7.97 -7.11
CA LEU A 113 -8.70 9.03 -6.26
C LEU A 113 -8.16 8.95 -4.84
N LYS A 114 -8.08 7.74 -4.26
CA LYS A 114 -7.56 7.57 -2.91
C LYS A 114 -6.06 7.84 -2.83
N ALA A 115 -5.32 7.46 -3.86
CA ALA A 115 -3.89 7.78 -3.95
C ALA A 115 -3.68 9.30 -4.00
N GLN A 116 -4.43 10.00 -4.83
CA GLN A 116 -4.36 11.46 -4.93
C GLN A 116 -4.73 12.12 -3.61
N ALA A 117 -5.78 11.64 -2.94
CA ALA A 117 -6.22 12.17 -1.64
C ALA A 117 -5.14 11.98 -0.56
N ALA A 118 -4.48 10.82 -0.54
CA ALA A 118 -3.43 10.52 0.44
C ALA A 118 -2.19 11.41 0.24
N LEU A 119 -1.96 11.87 -0.97
CA LEU A 119 -0.81 12.72 -1.33
C LEU A 119 -1.12 14.20 -1.27
N SER A 120 -2.37 14.58 -1.08
CA SER A 120 -2.77 15.98 -0.95
C SER A 120 -2.38 16.53 0.41
N PRO A 121 -1.87 17.76 0.48
CA PRO A 121 -1.56 18.43 1.75
C PRO A 121 -2.81 18.69 2.59
#